data_a8e0489b809f53f0e657d690e0748da8
#
_entry.id   a8e0489b809f53f0e657d690e0748da8
#
_cell.length_a   1.000
_cell.length_b   1.000
_cell.length_c   1.000
_cell.angle_alpha   90.00
_cell.angle_beta   90.00
_cell.angle_gamma   90.00
#
_symmetry.space_group_name_H-M   'P 1'
#
loop_
_entity.id
_entity.type
_entity.pdbx_description
1 polymer ?
#
loop_
_entity_poly.entity_id
_entity_poly.type
_entity_poly.pdbx_seq_one_letter_code
_entity_poly.pdbx_strand_id
1 'polypeptide(L)'
;MLKHRDHFHGSDLETIEKMYGIRKEEITSFSANVNPLGISPLLRRQLADKIDSISVYPDREYTSLRKCIPDYCNTEYENIIVGNGSSELISLFIQVEQPKKALIIGPTYSEYERSIALEGGTSLYYPLKEEDSFRLNAEDFIGKLN
;
A
#
# COMPACT_ATOMS: atom_id res chain seq x y z
N MET A 1 -13.09 20.75 -6.38
CA MET A 1 -13.12 20.45 -4.93
C MET A 1 -13.44 18.96 -4.80
N LEU A 2 -12.43 18.10 -4.64
CA LEU A 2 -12.61 16.67 -4.45
C LEU A 2 -13.37 16.48 -3.14
N LYS A 3 -14.60 15.99 -3.21
CA LYS A 3 -15.28 15.48 -2.02
C LYS A 3 -14.42 14.33 -1.52
N HIS A 4 -13.71 14.52 -0.41
CA HIS A 4 -13.13 13.43 0.36
C HIS A 4 -14.26 12.42 0.59
N ARG A 5 -14.29 11.36 -0.19
CA ARG A 5 -14.91 10.13 0.29
C ARG A 5 -14.04 9.75 1.47
N ASP A 6 -14.64 9.71 2.64
CA ASP A 6 -13.97 9.28 3.85
C ASP A 6 -13.39 7.89 3.58
N HIS A 7 -12.10 7.85 3.26
CA HIS A 7 -11.38 6.59 3.17
C HIS A 7 -11.23 6.09 4.61
N PHE A 8 -12.27 5.40 5.05
CA PHE A 8 -12.28 4.76 6.35
C PHE A 8 -11.33 3.56 6.30
N HIS A 9 -10.18 3.73 6.90
CA HIS A 9 -9.31 2.60 7.21
C HIS A 9 -9.77 2.00 8.52
N GLY A 10 -10.14 0.74 8.53
CA GLY A 10 -10.56 0.04 9.75
C GLY A 10 -9.48 -0.02 10.85
N SER A 11 -8.24 0.42 10.55
CA SER A 11 -7.15 0.61 11.51
C SER A 11 -7.19 1.96 12.22
N ASP A 12 -8.10 2.87 11.85
CA ASP A 12 -8.30 4.15 12.53
C ASP A 12 -9.16 3.94 13.79
N LEU A 13 -8.50 3.47 14.84
CA LEU A 13 -9.17 3.16 16.12
C LEU A 13 -9.74 4.41 16.79
N GLU A 14 -9.16 5.58 16.58
CA GLU A 14 -9.68 6.85 17.07
C GLU A 14 -11.03 7.20 16.48
N THR A 15 -11.21 6.94 15.17
CA THR A 15 -12.51 7.13 14.51
C THR A 15 -13.53 6.10 14.97
N ILE A 16 -13.13 4.84 15.14
CA ILE A 16 -13.99 3.78 15.70
C ILE A 16 -14.47 4.16 17.10
N GLU A 17 -13.56 4.58 17.96
CA GLU A 17 -13.89 5.01 19.34
C GLU A 17 -14.95 6.13 19.33
N LYS A 18 -14.77 7.15 18.48
CA LYS A 18 -15.73 8.26 18.34
C LYS A 18 -17.08 7.81 17.81
N MET A 19 -17.11 6.90 16.85
CA MET A 19 -18.34 6.44 16.21
C MET A 19 -19.17 5.52 17.10
N TYR A 20 -18.51 4.66 17.86
CA TYR A 20 -19.19 3.59 18.61
C TYR A 20 -19.12 3.77 20.13
N GLY A 21 -18.34 4.73 20.64
CA GLY A 21 -18.19 4.95 22.08
C GLY A 21 -17.45 3.82 22.81
N ILE A 22 -16.69 3.01 22.07
CA ILE A 22 -15.88 1.91 22.64
C ILE A 22 -14.45 2.40 22.74
N ARG A 23 -13.83 2.27 23.91
CA ARG A 23 -12.44 2.70 24.09
C ARG A 23 -11.51 1.89 23.17
N LYS A 24 -10.56 2.54 22.53
CA LYS A 24 -9.64 1.90 21.57
C LYS A 24 -8.84 0.73 22.18
N GLU A 25 -8.55 0.78 23.48
CA GLU A 25 -7.86 -0.28 24.22
C GLU A 25 -8.72 -1.55 24.36
N GLU A 26 -10.04 -1.44 24.20
CA GLU A 26 -11.01 -2.54 24.29
C GLU A 26 -11.29 -3.16 22.91
N ILE A 27 -10.74 -2.57 21.83
CA ILE A 27 -10.98 -3.02 20.47
C ILE A 27 -9.92 -4.06 20.06
N THR A 28 -10.37 -5.26 19.71
CA THR A 28 -9.51 -6.23 19.03
C THR A 28 -9.58 -5.99 17.53
N SER A 29 -8.52 -5.42 16.95
CA SER A 29 -8.49 -5.06 15.53
C SER A 29 -8.05 -6.23 14.64
N PHE A 30 -8.89 -6.55 13.65
CA PHE A 30 -8.58 -7.49 12.56
C PHE A 30 -8.46 -6.78 11.21
N SER A 31 -8.36 -5.46 11.20
CA SER A 31 -8.48 -4.61 10.02
C SER A 31 -7.14 -4.24 9.36
N ALA A 32 -6.02 -4.52 10.00
CA ALA A 32 -4.71 -4.22 9.49
C ALA A 32 -3.76 -5.42 9.62
N ASN A 33 -2.87 -5.60 8.63
CA ASN A 33 -1.86 -6.66 8.64
C ASN A 33 -0.69 -6.28 9.56
N VAL A 34 -0.99 -6.06 10.84
CA VAL A 34 0.01 -5.79 11.88
C VAL A 34 0.33 -7.09 12.60
N ASN A 35 1.62 -7.39 12.76
CA ASN A 35 2.03 -8.57 13.49
C ASN A 35 1.63 -8.43 14.99
N PRO A 36 0.70 -9.26 15.50
CA PRO A 36 0.25 -9.15 16.89
C PRO A 36 1.34 -9.49 17.91
N LEU A 37 2.39 -10.20 17.49
CA LEU A 37 3.56 -10.49 18.32
C LEU A 37 4.55 -9.31 18.39
N GLY A 38 4.28 -8.24 17.64
CA GLY A 38 5.17 -7.08 17.55
C GLY A 38 6.43 -7.35 16.74
N ILE A 39 7.47 -6.55 16.97
CA ILE A 39 8.75 -6.69 16.29
C ILE A 39 9.64 -7.75 16.98
N SER A 40 10.46 -8.45 16.19
CA SER A 40 11.38 -9.45 16.75
C SER A 40 12.39 -8.82 17.72
N PRO A 41 12.87 -9.55 18.73
CA PRO A 41 13.90 -9.07 19.66
C PRO A 41 15.19 -8.63 18.94
N LEU A 42 15.56 -9.32 17.85
CA LEU A 42 16.72 -8.97 17.04
C LEU A 42 16.53 -7.61 16.37
N LEU A 43 15.38 -7.38 15.72
CA LEU A 43 15.07 -6.10 15.09
C LEU A 43 15.05 -4.97 16.11
N ARG A 44 14.45 -5.18 17.27
CA ARG A 44 14.42 -4.19 18.36
C ARG A 44 15.83 -3.77 18.79
N ARG A 45 16.74 -4.74 18.95
CA ARG A 45 18.15 -4.47 19.27
C ARG A 45 18.83 -3.69 18.17
N GLN A 46 18.71 -4.12 16.92
CA GLN A 46 19.32 -3.44 15.77
C GLN A 46 18.84 -2.00 15.61
N LEU A 47 17.57 -1.71 15.87
CA LEU A 47 17.03 -0.36 15.85
C LEU A 47 17.63 0.50 16.98
N ALA A 48 17.73 -0.06 18.20
CA ALA A 48 18.33 0.64 19.33
C ALA A 48 19.81 0.95 19.08
N ASP A 49 20.57 -0.01 18.58
CA ASP A 49 22.00 0.14 18.30
C ASP A 49 22.30 1.17 17.18
N LYS A 50 21.31 1.41 16.31
CA LYS A 50 21.44 2.32 15.17
C LYS A 50 20.60 3.60 15.30
N ILE A 51 20.12 3.92 16.48
CA ILE A 51 19.22 5.07 16.68
C ILE A 51 19.87 6.40 16.23
N ASP A 52 21.18 6.54 16.39
CA ASP A 52 21.89 7.75 15.99
C ASP A 52 21.90 7.99 14.47
N SER A 53 21.51 6.98 13.67
CA SER A 53 21.35 7.15 12.21
C SER A 53 20.29 8.19 11.84
N ILE A 54 19.35 8.49 12.74
CA ILE A 54 18.33 9.53 12.50
C ILE A 54 18.91 10.95 12.53
N SER A 55 20.11 11.13 13.08
CA SER A 55 20.77 12.45 13.17
C SER A 55 21.66 12.79 11.97
N VAL A 56 21.77 11.87 11.00
CA VAL A 56 22.54 12.09 9.78
C VAL A 56 21.64 12.19 8.56
N TYR A 57 22.10 12.89 7.52
CA TYR A 57 21.35 13.00 6.29
C TYR A 57 21.27 11.64 5.58
N PRO A 58 20.10 11.19 5.12
CA PRO A 58 19.95 9.88 4.50
C PRO A 58 20.65 9.79 3.14
N ASP A 59 21.02 8.57 2.75
CA ASP A 59 21.47 8.25 1.40
C ASP A 59 20.32 8.44 0.41
N ARG A 60 20.41 9.45 -0.45
CA ARG A 60 19.35 9.82 -1.41
C ARG A 60 19.08 8.76 -2.47
N GLU A 61 20.11 7.97 -2.80
CA GLU A 61 20.02 6.92 -3.81
C GLU A 61 19.66 5.55 -3.22
N TYR A 62 19.52 5.48 -1.89
CA TYR A 62 19.26 4.23 -1.16
C TYR A 62 20.26 3.11 -1.52
N THR A 63 21.50 3.47 -1.81
CA THR A 63 22.52 2.58 -2.39
C THR A 63 22.71 1.30 -1.57
N SER A 64 22.88 1.45 -0.25
CA SER A 64 23.10 0.31 0.65
C SER A 64 21.88 -0.61 0.69
N LEU A 65 20.68 -0.04 0.77
CA LEU A 65 19.44 -0.80 0.79
C LEU A 65 19.22 -1.53 -0.54
N ARG A 66 19.34 -0.83 -1.66
CA ARG A 66 19.17 -1.38 -3.00
C ARG A 66 20.17 -2.49 -3.32
N LYS A 67 21.36 -2.48 -2.72
CA LYS A 67 22.34 -3.58 -2.86
C LYS A 67 21.98 -4.86 -2.11
N CYS A 68 21.14 -4.76 -1.08
CA CYS A 68 20.73 -5.93 -0.29
C CYS A 68 19.48 -6.62 -0.85
N ILE A 69 18.72 -5.97 -1.75
CA ILE A 69 17.44 -6.48 -2.26
C ILE A 69 17.59 -7.50 -3.41
N PRO A 70 18.56 -7.38 -4.34
CA PRO A 70 18.70 -8.26 -5.50
C PRO A 70 18.67 -9.74 -5.17
N ASP A 71 19.45 -10.16 -4.18
CA ASP A 71 19.52 -11.56 -3.75
C ASP A 71 18.17 -12.08 -3.19
N TYR A 72 17.45 -11.21 -2.48
CA TYR A 72 16.15 -11.54 -1.90
C TYR A 72 15.04 -11.63 -2.97
N CYS A 73 15.07 -10.74 -3.97
CA CYS A 73 14.04 -10.65 -5.00
C CYS A 73 14.41 -11.38 -6.30
N ASN A 74 15.61 -11.97 -6.39
CA ASN A 74 16.14 -12.58 -7.61
C ASN A 74 16.03 -11.65 -8.82
N THR A 75 16.55 -10.44 -8.69
CA THR A 75 16.53 -9.40 -9.73
C THR A 75 17.83 -8.62 -9.73
N GLU A 76 18.03 -7.75 -10.73
CA GLU A 76 19.21 -6.91 -10.82
C GLU A 76 19.02 -5.60 -10.04
N TYR A 77 20.09 -5.01 -9.58
CA TYR A 77 20.11 -3.75 -8.83
C TYR A 77 19.38 -2.60 -9.56
N GLU A 78 19.54 -2.54 -10.88
CA GLU A 78 18.95 -1.52 -11.76
C GLU A 78 17.43 -1.60 -11.83
N ASN A 79 16.86 -2.78 -11.55
CA ASN A 79 15.41 -3.03 -11.55
C ASN A 79 14.74 -2.77 -10.20
N ILE A 80 15.48 -2.20 -9.24
CA ILE A 80 14.96 -1.94 -7.89
C ILE A 80 14.70 -0.46 -7.70
N ILE A 81 13.48 -0.15 -7.35
CA ILE A 81 13.06 1.14 -6.79
C ILE A 81 12.58 0.92 -5.35
N VAL A 82 12.93 1.84 -4.47
CA VAL A 82 12.53 1.78 -3.06
C VAL A 82 11.69 2.99 -2.70
N GLY A 83 10.76 2.80 -1.77
CA GLY A 83 9.90 3.86 -1.28
C GLY A 83 9.46 3.59 0.16
N ASN A 84 8.81 4.56 0.77
CA ASN A 84 8.27 4.48 2.11
C ASN A 84 6.92 3.72 2.09
N GLY A 85 7.01 2.43 1.86
CA GLY A 85 5.87 1.53 1.69
C GLY A 85 5.30 1.51 0.27
N SER A 86 4.39 0.55 0.04
CA SER A 86 3.76 0.35 -1.28
C SER A 86 2.90 1.53 -1.72
N SER A 87 2.30 2.28 -0.81
CA SER A 87 1.46 3.43 -1.16
C SER A 87 2.23 4.53 -1.87
N GLU A 88 3.48 4.82 -1.43
CA GLU A 88 4.34 5.77 -2.14
C GLU A 88 4.69 5.26 -3.54
N LEU A 89 5.08 4.00 -3.66
CA LEU A 89 5.45 3.40 -4.95
C LEU A 89 4.27 3.36 -5.93
N ILE A 90 3.05 3.07 -5.45
CA ILE A 90 1.82 3.13 -6.25
C ILE A 90 1.59 4.56 -6.75
N SER A 91 1.69 5.55 -5.86
CA SER A 91 1.53 6.96 -6.23
C SER A 91 2.56 7.39 -7.26
N LEU A 92 3.84 7.07 -7.05
CA LEU A 92 4.91 7.41 -8.00
C LEU A 92 4.69 6.77 -9.37
N PHE A 93 4.30 5.50 -9.41
CA PHE A 93 3.99 4.81 -10.66
C PHE A 93 2.85 5.51 -11.42
N ILE A 94 1.78 5.86 -10.73
CA ILE A 94 0.62 6.53 -11.34
C ILE A 94 0.98 7.95 -11.80
N GLN A 95 1.84 8.67 -11.04
CA GLN A 95 2.34 9.97 -11.45
C GLN A 95 3.17 9.92 -12.74
N VAL A 96 3.96 8.86 -12.92
CA VAL A 96 4.76 8.66 -14.14
C VAL A 96 3.86 8.30 -15.32
N GLU A 97 2.93 7.37 -15.13
CA GLU A 97 2.06 6.86 -16.20
C GLU A 97 0.93 7.82 -16.58
N GLN A 98 0.46 8.65 -15.65
CA GLN A 98 -0.62 9.63 -15.82
C GLN A 98 -1.85 9.07 -16.54
N PRO A 99 -2.42 7.95 -16.10
CA PRO A 99 -3.50 7.28 -16.81
C PRO A 99 -4.76 8.14 -16.80
N LYS A 100 -5.33 8.42 -17.96
CA LYS A 100 -6.65 9.07 -18.05
C LYS A 100 -7.77 8.14 -17.61
N LYS A 101 -7.62 6.84 -17.89
CA LYS A 101 -8.51 5.77 -17.44
C LYS A 101 -7.67 4.59 -16.98
N ALA A 102 -8.05 3.96 -15.89
CA ALA A 102 -7.42 2.75 -15.38
C ALA A 102 -8.49 1.71 -15.04
N LEU A 103 -8.26 0.47 -15.46
CA LEU A 103 -9.11 -0.66 -15.10
C LEU A 103 -8.53 -1.33 -13.86
N ILE A 104 -9.33 -1.40 -12.79
CA ILE A 104 -8.95 -1.94 -11.50
C ILE A 104 -9.72 -3.24 -11.25
N ILE A 105 -9.01 -4.31 -10.91
CA ILE A 105 -9.64 -5.56 -10.47
C ILE A 105 -10.11 -5.37 -9.03
N GLY A 106 -11.38 -5.60 -8.76
CA GLY A 106 -11.98 -5.44 -7.44
C GLY A 106 -12.66 -6.71 -6.91
N PRO A 107 -12.76 -6.89 -5.58
CA PRO A 107 -12.30 -5.97 -4.53
C PRO A 107 -10.77 -5.91 -4.40
N THR A 108 -10.23 -4.73 -4.08
CA THR A 108 -8.79 -4.51 -4.02
C THR A 108 -8.43 -3.34 -3.09
N TYR A 109 -7.15 -3.03 -3.00
CA TYR A 109 -6.61 -1.97 -2.18
C TYR A 109 -7.07 -0.57 -2.66
N SER A 110 -7.59 0.23 -1.75
CA SER A 110 -8.19 1.54 -2.05
C SER A 110 -7.20 2.59 -2.56
N GLU A 111 -5.90 2.42 -2.31
CA GLU A 111 -4.88 3.37 -2.74
C GLU A 111 -4.70 3.43 -4.25
N TYR A 112 -5.09 2.39 -5.00
CA TYR A 112 -5.08 2.44 -6.47
C TYR A 112 -6.04 3.52 -6.98
N GLU A 113 -7.31 3.44 -6.58
CA GLU A 113 -8.33 4.43 -6.97
C GLU A 113 -7.95 5.83 -6.51
N ARG A 114 -7.50 5.94 -5.24
CA ARG A 114 -7.10 7.21 -4.66
C ARG A 114 -5.98 7.88 -5.47
N SER A 115 -4.92 7.15 -5.77
CA SER A 115 -3.77 7.68 -6.50
C SER A 115 -4.14 8.10 -7.92
N ILE A 116 -4.97 7.30 -8.63
CA ILE A 116 -5.48 7.64 -9.96
C ILE A 116 -6.32 8.91 -9.92
N ALA A 117 -7.20 9.05 -8.93
CA ALA A 117 -8.05 10.23 -8.78
C ALA A 117 -7.25 11.50 -8.46
N LEU A 118 -6.16 11.39 -7.70
CA LEU A 118 -5.27 12.51 -7.39
C LEU A 118 -4.58 13.06 -8.64
N GLU A 119 -4.24 12.19 -9.60
CA GLU A 119 -3.65 12.58 -10.90
C GLU A 119 -4.72 12.93 -11.96
N GLY A 120 -5.99 13.03 -11.57
CA GLY A 120 -7.09 13.41 -12.47
C GLY A 120 -7.57 12.31 -13.41
N GLY A 121 -7.13 11.06 -13.19
CA GLY A 121 -7.59 9.89 -13.91
C GLY A 121 -8.95 9.39 -13.42
N THR A 122 -9.54 8.50 -14.19
CA THR A 122 -10.81 7.83 -13.87
C THR A 122 -10.57 6.34 -13.68
N SER A 123 -11.04 5.81 -12.56
CA SER A 123 -11.01 4.37 -12.27
C SER A 123 -12.26 3.68 -12.80
N LEU A 124 -12.05 2.59 -13.53
CA LEU A 124 -13.09 1.64 -13.93
C LEU A 124 -12.84 0.34 -13.17
N TYR A 125 -13.91 -0.33 -12.74
CA TYR A 125 -13.76 -1.56 -11.98
C TYR A 125 -14.14 -2.77 -12.80
N TYR A 126 -13.30 -3.81 -12.72
CA TYR A 126 -13.63 -5.17 -13.10
C TYR A 126 -13.96 -5.94 -11.82
N PRO A 127 -15.25 -6.16 -11.51
CA PRO A 127 -15.62 -6.81 -10.27
C PRO A 127 -15.41 -8.32 -10.36
N LEU A 128 -14.63 -8.86 -9.42
CA LEU A 128 -14.63 -10.29 -9.16
C LEU A 128 -15.85 -10.65 -8.31
N LYS A 129 -16.44 -11.79 -8.56
CA LYS A 129 -17.68 -12.22 -7.92
C LYS A 129 -17.44 -13.38 -6.94
N GLU A 130 -18.16 -13.38 -5.84
CA GLU A 130 -18.10 -14.46 -4.85
C GLU A 130 -18.60 -15.79 -5.44
N GLU A 131 -19.64 -15.75 -6.29
CA GLU A 131 -20.19 -16.92 -7.00
C GLU A 131 -19.15 -17.64 -7.86
N ASP A 132 -18.14 -16.91 -8.37
CA ASP A 132 -17.01 -17.42 -9.14
C ASP A 132 -15.77 -17.66 -8.24
N SER A 133 -15.91 -17.64 -6.93
CA SER A 133 -14.81 -17.73 -5.95
C SER A 133 -13.74 -16.68 -6.20
N PHE A 134 -14.13 -15.48 -6.60
CA PHE A 134 -13.26 -14.33 -6.94
C PHE A 134 -12.20 -14.66 -8.01
N ARG A 135 -12.50 -15.56 -8.93
CA ARG A 135 -11.59 -15.92 -10.03
C ARG A 135 -11.69 -14.92 -11.16
N LEU A 136 -10.53 -14.53 -11.68
CA LEU A 136 -10.43 -13.69 -12.86
C LEU A 136 -10.70 -14.52 -14.12
N ASN A 137 -11.64 -14.08 -14.96
CA ASN A 137 -11.74 -14.53 -16.33
C ASN A 137 -10.84 -13.65 -17.21
N ALA A 138 -9.70 -14.20 -17.64
CA ALA A 138 -8.69 -13.45 -18.38
C ALA A 138 -9.19 -12.94 -19.75
N GLU A 139 -9.99 -13.72 -20.45
CA GLU A 139 -10.52 -13.34 -21.78
C GLU A 139 -11.50 -12.17 -21.66
N ASP A 140 -12.44 -12.24 -20.70
CA ASP A 140 -13.38 -11.17 -20.43
C ASP A 140 -12.67 -9.90 -19.94
N PHE A 141 -11.69 -10.05 -19.04
CA PHE A 141 -10.88 -8.93 -18.54
C PHE A 141 -10.11 -8.22 -19.68
N ILE A 142 -9.44 -8.98 -20.55
CA ILE A 142 -8.71 -8.42 -21.71
C ILE A 142 -9.69 -7.71 -22.65
N GLY A 143 -10.88 -8.27 -22.84
CA GLY A 143 -11.93 -7.63 -23.64
C GLY A 143 -12.40 -6.28 -23.12
N LYS A 144 -12.23 -6.00 -21.82
CA LYS A 144 -12.55 -4.70 -21.20
C LYS A 144 -11.45 -3.65 -21.34
N LEU A 145 -10.26 -4.04 -21.81
CA LEU A 145 -9.14 -3.11 -22.04
C LEU A 145 -9.23 -2.39 -23.40
N ASN A 146 -10.09 -2.84 -24.29
CA ASN A 146 -10.40 -2.24 -25.59
C ASN A 146 -11.69 -1.40 -25.47
#